data_d77b6ee2c7840a672a82709856ac81da
#
_entry.id   d77b6ee2c7840a672a82709856ac81da
#
_cell.length_a   1.000
_cell.length_b   1.000
_cell.length_c   1.000
_cell.angle_alpha   90.00
_cell.angle_beta   90.00
_cell.angle_gamma   90.00
#
_symmetry.space_group_name_H-M   'P 1'
#
loop_
_entity.id
_entity.type
_entity.pdbx_description
1 polymer ?
#
loop_
_entity_poly.entity_id
_entity_poly.type
_entity_poly.pdbx_seq_one_letter_code
_entity_poly.pdbx_strand_id
1 'polypeptide(L)'
;MKETTYTVTAFGHVFEFTHADTLLPFLTLAGRLSMGWIFIWSGFDKLITDFSSEGFLVNASRGPLKVIFMDMGTNQTALDVIDPLVIWGQILIGFSLILGLFLRVGAFFGAVQMLMFYLPVLYPENNPFMDEHIIYIGILALLGALGAGRIVGIDSYLEQTETVKKMPALKYLLG
;
A
#
# COMPACT_ATOMS: atom_id res chain seq x y z
N MET A 1 14.74 2.88 -28.43
CA MET A 1 14.25 3.22 -27.08
C MET A 1 15.50 3.42 -26.25
N LYS A 2 15.58 4.47 -25.45
CA LYS A 2 16.74 4.69 -24.58
C LYS A 2 16.64 3.72 -23.41
N GLU A 3 17.75 3.10 -23.04
CA GLU A 3 17.83 2.07 -22.02
C GLU A 3 18.91 2.44 -21.00
N THR A 4 18.65 2.13 -19.74
CA THR A 4 19.63 2.31 -18.65
C THR A 4 19.90 0.97 -18.00
N THR A 5 21.17 0.64 -17.84
CA THR A 5 21.63 -0.59 -17.20
C THR A 5 22.06 -0.29 -15.76
N TYR A 6 21.59 -1.07 -14.83
CA TYR A 6 21.99 -1.04 -13.42
C TYR A 6 22.73 -2.30 -13.05
N THR A 7 23.75 -2.14 -12.24
CA THR A 7 24.53 -3.23 -11.67
C THR A 7 24.24 -3.32 -10.16
N VAL A 8 23.81 -4.48 -9.71
CA VAL A 8 23.54 -4.76 -8.30
C VAL A 8 24.39 -5.92 -7.84
N THR A 9 25.11 -5.75 -6.75
CA THR A 9 25.86 -6.84 -6.11
C THR A 9 25.04 -7.39 -4.95
N ALA A 10 24.63 -8.66 -5.04
CA ALA A 10 23.90 -9.35 -3.99
C ALA A 10 24.42 -10.77 -3.84
N PHE A 11 24.53 -11.25 -2.60
CA PHE A 11 24.99 -12.60 -2.27
C PHE A 11 26.35 -12.97 -2.86
N GLY A 12 27.26 -11.97 -3.03
CA GLY A 12 28.58 -12.17 -3.65
C GLY A 12 28.59 -12.29 -5.18
N HIS A 13 27.43 -12.11 -5.83
CA HIS A 13 27.28 -12.11 -7.29
C HIS A 13 26.91 -10.73 -7.80
N VAL A 14 27.37 -10.42 -9.02
CA VAL A 14 27.02 -9.19 -9.74
C VAL A 14 25.87 -9.51 -10.69
N PHE A 15 24.80 -8.76 -10.56
CA PHE A 15 23.63 -8.84 -11.45
C PHE A 15 23.51 -7.53 -12.23
N GLU A 16 23.32 -7.65 -13.53
CA GLU A 16 23.03 -6.52 -14.40
C GLU A 16 21.59 -6.63 -14.90
N PHE A 17 20.85 -5.53 -14.83
CA PHE A 17 19.52 -5.47 -15.43
C PHE A 17 19.34 -4.14 -16.16
N THR A 18 18.73 -4.24 -17.32
CA THR A 18 18.46 -3.12 -18.21
C THR A 18 16.96 -2.85 -18.28
N HIS A 19 16.57 -1.58 -18.15
CA HIS A 19 15.18 -1.17 -18.35
C HIS A 19 15.08 -0.04 -19.38
N ALA A 20 13.91 0.03 -20.03
CA ALA A 20 13.58 1.11 -20.92
C ALA A 20 13.18 2.37 -20.12
N ASP A 21 13.88 3.48 -20.37
CA ASP A 21 13.75 4.73 -19.61
C ASP A 21 12.33 5.34 -19.66
N THR A 22 11.58 5.06 -20.72
CA THR A 22 10.19 5.53 -20.88
C THR A 22 9.16 4.56 -20.34
N LEU A 23 9.41 3.27 -20.44
CA LEU A 23 8.44 2.23 -20.06
C LEU A 23 8.31 2.12 -18.53
N LEU A 24 9.41 2.16 -17.82
CA LEU A 24 9.40 2.01 -16.35
C LEU A 24 8.58 3.11 -15.66
N PRO A 25 8.77 4.41 -15.93
CA PRO A 25 7.92 5.46 -15.35
C PRO A 25 6.45 5.30 -15.70
N PHE A 26 6.13 4.92 -16.93
CA PHE A 26 4.74 4.70 -17.35
C PHE A 26 4.09 3.55 -16.57
N LEU A 27 4.74 2.40 -16.46
CA LEU A 27 4.23 1.26 -15.71
C LEU A 27 4.12 1.57 -14.20
N THR A 28 5.08 2.31 -13.66
CA THR A 28 5.06 2.76 -12.26
C THR A 28 3.86 3.69 -12.01
N LEU A 29 3.60 4.64 -12.91
CA LEU A 29 2.43 5.51 -12.83
C LEU A 29 1.13 4.71 -12.94
N ALA A 30 1.03 3.80 -13.91
CA ALA A 30 -0.14 2.96 -14.09
C ALA A 30 -0.41 2.08 -12.84
N GLY A 31 0.62 1.43 -12.30
CA GLY A 31 0.52 0.64 -11.07
C GLY A 31 0.08 1.49 -9.86
N ARG A 32 0.63 2.71 -9.73
CA ARG A 32 0.25 3.65 -8.67
C ARG A 32 -1.22 4.05 -8.76
N LEU A 33 -1.68 4.43 -9.96
CA LEU A 33 -3.08 4.83 -10.17
C LEU A 33 -4.04 3.65 -9.97
N SER A 34 -3.67 2.46 -10.41
CA SER A 34 -4.48 1.24 -10.20
C SER A 34 -4.62 0.90 -8.72
N MET A 35 -3.51 0.91 -7.97
CA MET A 35 -3.55 0.67 -6.52
C MET A 35 -4.35 1.77 -5.80
N GLY A 36 -4.12 3.03 -6.16
CA GLY A 36 -4.87 4.15 -5.59
C GLY A 36 -6.37 4.04 -5.83
N TRP A 37 -6.77 3.61 -7.04
CA TRP A 37 -8.18 3.38 -7.36
C TRP A 37 -8.80 2.25 -6.52
N ILE A 38 -8.10 1.11 -6.39
CA ILE A 38 -8.56 0.00 -5.54
C ILE A 38 -8.83 0.47 -4.11
N PHE A 39 -7.90 1.21 -3.52
CA PHE A 39 -8.05 1.72 -2.15
C PHE A 39 -9.18 2.75 -2.03
N ILE A 40 -9.24 3.75 -2.91
CA ILE A 40 -10.30 4.78 -2.89
C ILE A 40 -11.66 4.14 -3.05
N TRP A 41 -11.83 3.30 -4.07
CA TRP A 41 -13.12 2.65 -4.33
C TRP A 41 -13.57 1.81 -3.14
N SER A 42 -12.68 0.97 -2.62
CA SER A 42 -12.99 0.14 -1.44
C SER A 42 -13.33 0.95 -0.19
N GLY A 43 -12.70 2.10 0.00
CA GLY A 43 -12.98 2.98 1.13
C GLY A 43 -14.31 3.72 0.96
N PHE A 44 -14.59 4.27 -0.22
CA PHE A 44 -15.86 4.94 -0.51
C PHE A 44 -17.06 3.98 -0.49
N ASP A 45 -16.91 2.78 -1.04
CA ASP A 45 -17.95 1.76 -0.98
C ASP A 45 -18.35 1.48 0.48
N LYS A 46 -17.36 1.30 1.36
CA LYS A 46 -17.60 1.10 2.80
C LYS A 46 -18.20 2.33 3.49
N LEU A 47 -17.85 3.52 3.04
CA LEU A 47 -18.36 4.77 3.63
C LEU A 47 -19.86 4.97 3.35
N ILE A 48 -20.35 4.53 2.19
CA ILE A 48 -21.76 4.70 1.76
C ILE A 48 -22.63 3.47 2.04
N THR A 49 -22.04 2.38 2.51
CA THR A 49 -22.76 1.17 2.95
C THR A 49 -22.69 1.07 4.48
N ASP A 50 -23.61 0.32 5.08
CA ASP A 50 -23.54 0.01 6.52
C ASP A 50 -22.44 -1.03 6.78
N PHE A 51 -21.17 -0.61 6.53
CA PHE A 51 -20.02 -1.48 6.66
C PHE A 51 -19.69 -1.75 8.12
N SER A 52 -19.46 -3.03 8.43
CA SER A 52 -18.79 -3.46 9.66
C SER A 52 -17.77 -4.56 9.35
N SER A 53 -16.63 -4.49 10.02
CA SER A 53 -15.59 -5.52 9.98
C SER A 53 -16.01 -6.81 10.70
N GLU A 54 -17.11 -6.80 11.47
CA GLU A 54 -17.62 -7.96 12.22
C GLU A 54 -17.71 -9.21 11.34
N GLY A 55 -18.44 -9.11 10.22
CA GLY A 55 -18.67 -10.23 9.32
C GLY A 55 -17.37 -10.86 8.82
N PHE A 56 -16.36 -10.04 8.51
CA PHE A 56 -15.05 -10.51 8.09
C PHE A 56 -14.28 -11.15 9.24
N LEU A 57 -14.20 -10.47 10.39
CA LEU A 57 -13.44 -10.95 11.54
C LEU A 57 -14.02 -12.22 12.16
N VAL A 58 -15.35 -12.36 12.19
CA VAL A 58 -16.02 -13.54 12.77
C VAL A 58 -16.03 -14.72 11.79
N ASN A 59 -16.38 -14.49 10.52
CA ASN A 59 -16.67 -15.58 9.58
C ASN A 59 -15.47 -15.97 8.71
N ALA A 60 -14.58 -15.01 8.35
CA ALA A 60 -13.44 -15.29 7.49
C ALA A 60 -12.18 -15.69 8.26
N SER A 61 -12.12 -15.42 9.57
CA SER A 61 -10.93 -15.71 10.38
C SER A 61 -10.64 -17.19 10.48
N ARG A 62 -9.36 -17.52 10.27
CA ARG A 62 -8.86 -18.89 10.28
C ARG A 62 -7.42 -18.95 10.79
N GLY A 63 -6.85 -20.15 10.87
CA GLY A 63 -5.45 -20.35 11.28
C GLY A 63 -5.21 -20.03 12.76
N PRO A 64 -3.94 -19.79 13.12
CA PRO A 64 -3.53 -19.68 14.52
C PRO A 64 -4.06 -18.42 15.24
N LEU A 65 -4.43 -17.37 14.50
CA LEU A 65 -4.92 -16.10 15.06
C LEU A 65 -6.45 -16.00 15.08
N LYS A 66 -7.16 -17.05 14.63
CA LYS A 66 -8.62 -17.07 14.51
C LYS A 66 -9.33 -16.57 15.77
N VAL A 67 -8.96 -17.09 16.95
CA VAL A 67 -9.65 -16.76 18.22
C VAL A 67 -9.52 -15.28 18.53
N ILE A 68 -8.33 -14.69 18.31
CA ILE A 68 -8.06 -13.26 18.56
C ILE A 68 -8.95 -12.39 17.67
N PHE A 69 -9.01 -12.69 16.37
CA PHE A 69 -9.79 -11.90 15.43
C PHE A 69 -11.31 -12.08 15.61
N MET A 70 -11.76 -13.29 15.93
CA MET A 70 -13.17 -13.52 16.30
C MET A 70 -13.58 -12.74 17.54
N ASP A 71 -12.74 -12.70 18.57
CA ASP A 71 -12.99 -11.93 19.79
C ASP A 71 -13.05 -10.42 19.49
N MET A 72 -12.14 -9.92 18.64
CA MET A 72 -12.20 -8.52 18.15
C MET A 72 -13.50 -8.25 17.37
N GLY A 73 -13.95 -9.17 16.53
CA GLY A 73 -15.16 -9.05 15.72
C GLY A 73 -16.46 -9.10 16.53
N THR A 74 -16.47 -9.73 17.70
CA THR A 74 -17.62 -9.77 18.60
C THR A 74 -17.63 -8.63 19.65
N ASN A 75 -16.55 -7.84 19.69
CA ASN A 75 -16.40 -6.75 20.65
C ASN A 75 -16.76 -5.40 19.99
N GLN A 76 -17.91 -4.83 20.37
CA GLN A 76 -18.38 -3.56 19.81
C GLN A 76 -17.36 -2.42 19.97
N THR A 77 -16.69 -2.32 21.11
CA THR A 77 -15.68 -1.27 21.34
C THR A 77 -14.48 -1.42 20.37
N ALA A 78 -14.11 -2.65 20.00
CA ALA A 78 -13.08 -2.89 19.01
C ALA A 78 -13.56 -2.49 17.61
N LEU A 79 -14.79 -2.83 17.24
CA LEU A 79 -15.39 -2.46 15.95
C LEU A 79 -15.52 -0.95 15.79
N ASP A 80 -15.91 -0.22 16.84
CA ASP A 80 -16.02 1.24 16.85
C ASP A 80 -14.68 1.95 16.51
N VAL A 81 -13.55 1.25 16.66
CA VAL A 81 -12.22 1.73 16.28
C VAL A 81 -11.78 1.17 14.92
N ILE A 82 -12.00 -0.13 14.70
CA ILE A 82 -11.53 -0.82 13.50
C ILE A 82 -12.26 -0.30 12.24
N ASP A 83 -13.58 -0.16 12.29
CA ASP A 83 -14.37 0.21 11.12
C ASP A 83 -13.99 1.60 10.57
N PRO A 84 -13.87 2.68 11.37
CA PRO A 84 -13.37 3.96 10.89
C PRO A 84 -11.93 3.89 10.38
N LEU A 85 -11.04 3.12 11.04
CA LEU A 85 -9.66 2.96 10.58
C LEU A 85 -9.58 2.27 9.22
N VAL A 86 -10.42 1.28 8.98
CA VAL A 86 -10.50 0.59 7.68
C VAL A 86 -11.00 1.56 6.61
N ILE A 87 -12.10 2.26 6.84
CA ILE A 87 -12.73 3.16 5.87
C ILE A 87 -11.79 4.33 5.53
N TRP A 88 -11.43 5.12 6.52
CA TRP A 88 -10.62 6.33 6.33
C TRP A 88 -9.19 5.98 5.94
N GLY A 89 -8.64 4.87 6.45
CA GLY A 89 -7.35 4.37 6.03
C GLY A 89 -7.32 4.12 4.51
N GLN A 90 -8.29 3.39 3.98
CA GLN A 90 -8.38 3.13 2.53
C GLN A 90 -8.54 4.41 1.72
N ILE A 91 -9.40 5.32 2.15
CA ILE A 91 -9.63 6.60 1.46
C ILE A 91 -8.34 7.43 1.42
N LEU A 92 -7.68 7.63 2.56
CA LEU A 92 -6.47 8.45 2.65
C LEU A 92 -5.28 7.84 1.90
N ILE A 93 -5.09 6.53 2.01
CA ILE A 93 -4.07 5.80 1.25
C ILE A 93 -4.34 5.95 -0.24
N GLY A 94 -5.57 5.74 -0.67
CA GLY A 94 -5.94 5.87 -2.07
C GLY A 94 -5.71 7.28 -2.61
N PHE A 95 -6.05 8.34 -1.88
CA PHE A 95 -5.74 9.72 -2.25
C PHE A 95 -4.23 9.97 -2.31
N SER A 96 -3.46 9.49 -1.33
CA SER A 96 -2.00 9.57 -1.34
C SER A 96 -1.42 8.96 -2.62
N LEU A 97 -1.89 7.78 -3.00
CA LEU A 97 -1.44 7.08 -4.21
C LEU A 97 -1.89 7.80 -5.49
N ILE A 98 -3.15 8.21 -5.63
CA ILE A 98 -3.66 8.88 -6.84
C ILE A 98 -2.94 10.22 -7.05
N LEU A 99 -2.84 11.03 -6.01
CA LEU A 99 -2.23 12.36 -6.11
C LEU A 99 -0.69 12.31 -6.14
N GLY A 100 -0.08 11.19 -5.75
CA GLY A 100 1.36 11.11 -5.52
C GLY A 100 1.81 12.08 -4.44
N LEU A 101 1.05 12.13 -3.33
CA LEU A 101 1.26 13.03 -2.20
C LEU A 101 1.64 12.20 -0.97
N PHE A 102 2.80 12.47 -0.37
CA PHE A 102 3.36 11.64 0.71
C PHE A 102 3.35 10.15 0.37
N LEU A 103 3.76 9.83 -0.85
CA LEU A 103 3.57 8.49 -1.42
C LEU A 103 4.18 7.38 -0.56
N ARG A 104 5.36 7.59 -0.02
CA ARG A 104 6.02 6.57 0.82
C ARG A 104 5.24 6.30 2.10
N VAL A 105 4.65 7.34 2.68
CA VAL A 105 3.77 7.21 3.86
C VAL A 105 2.51 6.45 3.49
N GLY A 106 1.85 6.83 2.38
CA GLY A 106 0.68 6.12 1.87
C GLY A 106 0.96 4.66 1.55
N ALA A 107 2.07 4.37 0.88
CA ALA A 107 2.50 3.01 0.55
C ALA A 107 2.79 2.17 1.82
N PHE A 108 3.44 2.76 2.81
CA PHE A 108 3.70 2.10 4.09
C PHE A 108 2.40 1.74 4.83
N PHE A 109 1.50 2.71 5.02
CA PHE A 109 0.23 2.44 5.71
C PHE A 109 -0.68 1.53 4.90
N GLY A 110 -0.64 1.62 3.57
CA GLY A 110 -1.33 0.67 2.69
C GLY A 110 -0.83 -0.75 2.88
N ALA A 111 0.48 -0.95 2.95
CA ALA A 111 1.06 -2.26 3.22
C ALA A 111 0.68 -2.79 4.63
N VAL A 112 0.69 -1.92 5.64
CA VAL A 112 0.22 -2.27 7.00
C VAL A 112 -1.25 -2.67 6.98
N GLN A 113 -2.12 -1.93 6.28
CA GLN A 113 -3.54 -2.24 6.19
C GLN A 113 -3.78 -3.57 5.44
N MET A 114 -3.06 -3.85 4.36
CA MET A 114 -3.13 -5.14 3.67
C MET A 114 -2.64 -6.28 4.57
N LEU A 115 -1.60 -6.06 5.37
CA LEU A 115 -1.16 -7.04 6.36
C LEU A 115 -2.27 -7.32 7.40
N MET A 116 -2.96 -6.28 7.88
CA MET A 116 -4.08 -6.44 8.81
C MET A 116 -5.26 -7.23 8.20
N PHE A 117 -5.48 -7.13 6.90
CA PHE A 117 -6.48 -7.94 6.21
C PHE A 117 -6.01 -9.39 5.95
N TYR A 118 -4.72 -9.58 5.73
CA TYR A 118 -4.13 -10.90 5.54
C TYR A 118 -4.13 -11.77 6.81
N LEU A 119 -3.79 -11.17 7.95
CA LEU A 119 -3.62 -11.92 9.21
C LEU A 119 -4.87 -12.71 9.66
N PRO A 120 -6.11 -12.18 9.55
CA PRO A 120 -7.30 -12.97 9.87
C PRO A 120 -7.47 -14.20 8.97
N VAL A 121 -7.10 -14.13 7.71
CA VAL A 121 -7.26 -15.21 6.73
C VAL A 121 -6.01 -16.09 6.56
N LEU A 122 -5.08 -16.01 7.48
CA LEU A 122 -3.88 -16.84 7.50
C LEU A 122 -4.29 -18.27 7.87
N TYR A 123 -4.05 -19.25 7.10
CA TYR A 123 -3.54 -19.52 5.79
C TYR A 123 -4.64 -19.40 4.72
N PRO A 124 -4.40 -18.77 3.56
CA PRO A 124 -5.40 -18.66 2.50
C PRO A 124 -5.88 -20.02 1.97
N GLU A 125 -7.15 -20.08 1.48
CA GLU A 125 -7.74 -21.35 1.05
C GLU A 125 -7.07 -22.00 -0.15
N ASN A 126 -6.72 -21.16 -1.13
CA ASN A 126 -6.26 -21.63 -2.43
C ASN A 126 -4.73 -21.71 -2.56
N ASN A 127 -4.00 -21.14 -1.61
CA ASN A 127 -2.54 -21.09 -1.63
C ASN A 127 -2.03 -21.00 -0.19
N PRO A 128 -1.01 -21.77 0.21
CA PRO A 128 -0.56 -21.82 1.60
C PRO A 128 -0.01 -20.50 2.14
N PHE A 129 0.46 -19.59 1.28
CA PHE A 129 1.14 -18.37 1.71
C PHE A 129 0.75 -17.11 0.95
N MET A 130 0.26 -17.22 -0.29
CA MET A 130 0.09 -16.09 -1.20
C MET A 130 -1.39 -15.86 -1.48
N ASP A 131 -1.82 -14.63 -1.24
CA ASP A 131 -3.10 -14.09 -1.70
C ASP A 131 -2.92 -12.69 -2.27
N GLU A 132 -4.01 -12.03 -2.62
CA GLU A 132 -3.99 -10.66 -3.14
C GLU A 132 -3.38 -9.64 -2.17
N HIS A 133 -3.55 -9.80 -0.87
CA HIS A 133 -3.00 -8.87 0.11
C HIS A 133 -1.47 -8.84 0.08
N ILE A 134 -0.84 -10.01 -0.01
CA ILE A 134 0.63 -10.12 -0.11
C ILE A 134 1.14 -9.51 -1.42
N ILE A 135 0.40 -9.71 -2.53
CA ILE A 135 0.74 -9.09 -3.82
C ILE A 135 0.65 -7.56 -3.72
N TYR A 136 -0.42 -7.03 -3.11
CA TYR A 136 -0.59 -5.58 -2.92
C TYR A 136 0.50 -4.99 -2.02
N ILE A 137 0.91 -5.69 -0.94
CA ILE A 137 2.06 -5.28 -0.11
C ILE A 137 3.32 -5.16 -0.97
N GLY A 138 3.59 -6.16 -1.82
CA GLY A 138 4.73 -6.14 -2.72
C GLY A 138 4.70 -4.96 -3.71
N ILE A 139 3.54 -4.68 -4.31
CA ILE A 139 3.35 -3.54 -5.22
C ILE A 139 3.55 -2.21 -4.48
N LEU A 140 2.95 -2.04 -3.31
CA LEU A 140 3.08 -0.83 -2.50
C LEU A 140 4.54 -0.58 -2.08
N ALA A 141 5.23 -1.64 -1.64
CA ALA A 141 6.65 -1.56 -1.32
C ALA A 141 7.50 -1.14 -2.54
N LEU A 142 7.21 -1.70 -3.71
CA LEU A 142 7.88 -1.33 -4.96
C LEU A 142 7.62 0.14 -5.34
N LEU A 143 6.36 0.61 -5.27
CA LEU A 143 6.01 2.00 -5.55
C LEU A 143 6.72 2.98 -4.61
N GLY A 144 6.77 2.65 -3.30
CA GLY A 144 7.51 3.44 -2.32
C GLY A 144 9.02 3.45 -2.58
N ALA A 145 9.61 2.30 -2.92
CA ALA A 145 11.04 2.18 -3.24
C ALA A 145 11.43 2.94 -4.51
N LEU A 146 10.60 2.90 -5.54
CA LEU A 146 10.82 3.62 -6.80
C LEU A 146 10.59 5.14 -6.66
N GLY A 147 10.02 5.61 -5.55
CA GLY A 147 9.67 7.02 -5.42
C GLY A 147 8.61 7.45 -6.42
N ALA A 148 7.56 6.63 -6.57
CA ALA A 148 6.53 6.81 -7.60
C ALA A 148 5.75 8.13 -7.49
N GLY A 149 5.77 8.81 -6.34
CA GLY A 149 5.15 10.12 -6.15
C GLY A 149 5.83 11.26 -6.92
N ARG A 150 7.08 11.06 -7.35
CA ARG A 150 7.81 12.00 -8.23
C ARG A 150 7.36 11.91 -9.68
N ILE A 151 6.75 10.80 -10.08
CA ILE A 151 6.29 10.58 -11.46
C ILE A 151 4.89 11.16 -11.60
N VAL A 152 4.77 12.36 -12.16
CA VAL A 152 3.48 13.05 -12.32
C VAL A 152 2.69 13.10 -11.00
N GLY A 153 3.35 13.46 -9.89
CA GLY A 153 2.75 13.52 -8.56
C GLY A 153 3.13 14.80 -7.81
N ILE A 154 2.37 15.10 -6.75
CA ILE A 154 2.54 16.33 -5.94
C ILE A 154 3.90 16.30 -5.22
N ASP A 155 4.43 15.14 -4.88
CA ASP A 155 5.72 15.01 -4.19
C ASP A 155 6.86 15.66 -4.97
N SER A 156 6.82 15.61 -6.32
CA SER A 156 7.82 16.26 -7.17
C SER A 156 7.85 17.79 -6.98
N TYR A 157 6.71 18.40 -6.72
CA TYR A 157 6.61 19.84 -6.45
C TYR A 157 7.01 20.15 -5.01
N LEU A 158 6.58 19.33 -4.05
CA LEU A 158 6.91 19.52 -2.63
C LEU A 158 8.40 19.46 -2.38
N GLU A 159 9.13 18.57 -3.05
CA GLU A 159 10.59 18.46 -2.90
C GLU A 159 11.34 19.74 -3.33
N GLN A 160 10.75 20.55 -4.18
CA GLN A 160 11.33 21.82 -4.65
C GLN A 160 11.08 22.99 -3.70
N THR A 161 10.19 22.82 -2.72
CA THR A 161 9.83 23.90 -1.77
C THR A 161 10.98 24.21 -0.81
N GLU A 162 11.05 25.46 -0.37
CA GLU A 162 12.05 25.91 0.60
C GLU A 162 11.94 25.16 1.94
N THR A 163 10.73 24.73 2.32
CA THR A 163 10.50 23.95 3.55
C THR A 163 11.21 22.60 3.49
N VAL A 164 11.04 21.88 2.37
CA VAL A 164 11.69 20.54 2.20
C VAL A 164 13.21 20.70 2.02
N LYS A 165 13.66 21.76 1.34
CA LYS A 165 15.11 22.04 1.22
C LYS A 165 15.76 22.32 2.59
N LYS A 166 15.07 23.01 3.49
CA LYS A 166 15.55 23.30 4.87
C LYS A 166 15.45 22.10 5.80
N MET A 167 14.54 21.15 5.52
CA MET A 167 14.31 19.95 6.33
C MET A 167 14.46 18.68 5.48
N PRO A 168 15.70 18.26 5.14
CA PRO A 168 15.96 17.15 4.22
C PRO A 168 15.30 15.81 4.64
N ALA A 169 15.03 15.64 5.94
CA ALA A 169 14.33 14.47 6.48
C ALA A 169 12.92 14.30 5.88
N LEU A 170 12.26 15.38 5.48
CA LEU A 170 10.95 15.31 4.83
C LEU A 170 10.98 14.55 3.51
N LYS A 171 12.11 14.50 2.81
CA LYS A 171 12.28 13.74 1.58
C LYS A 171 12.10 12.23 1.76
N TYR A 172 12.30 11.71 2.98
CA TYR A 172 12.05 10.30 3.28
C TYR A 172 10.55 9.95 3.33
N LEU A 173 9.69 10.95 3.51
CA LEU A 173 8.23 10.79 3.53
C LEU A 173 7.62 10.97 2.14
N LEU A 174 8.31 11.72 1.28
CA LEU A 174 7.95 11.94 -0.11
C LEU A 174 8.51 10.81 -0.99
N GLY A 175 7.92 10.60 -2.14
CA GLY A 175 8.32 9.47 -2.95
C GLY A 175 8.40 9.74 -4.42
#